data_0fafdf6f4c2f25350f9d01e1ebdff4cb
#
_entry.id   0fafdf6f4c2f25350f9d01e1ebdff4cb
#
_cell.length_a   1.000
_cell.length_b   1.000
_cell.length_c   1.000
_cell.angle_alpha   90.00
_cell.angle_beta   90.00
_cell.angle_gamma   90.00
#
_symmetry.space_group_name_H-M   'P 1'
#
loop_
_entity.id
_entity.type
_entity.pdbx_description
1 polymer ?
#
loop_
_entity_poly.entity_id
_entity_poly.type
_entity_poly.pdbx_seq_one_letter_code
_entity_poly.pdbx_strand_id
1 'polypeptide(L)'
;MTRSLLVLGALLASASALSGQEGRKCVFRIVAIGDTGRRVPTTDGTNYYAGGGVHLTCAGTSISMKSDSVAAYAGRIVQFIGNVHYRDSTVTMDADNGTYYKDGERWEARGKVHTVNLATGSTMDGPSLDYLRAVKGVRDTVEIYAIGRPTIHYIPKDSTGGRAEPYVIVGDRVREKGEDQVWAGGKVTIDRSDLTAHGDSLWLRTGKDGKGAMIGGEPALRGFGKDTFDLKGLRIDFTMNEKDLTGVVAIDSAHAVTGNVDLTGDTVSIALKDKKAELTRAWGRTRRPVGLAGDYELRGDSLAIATPGGELREVRAFFNAWAGTKRDSASGERDWVAGDTVIVRFVEADSAGTKKTKVQQLEAMDSARSFYRAVDKGKAADSTRKPPSLNYARADRIVVRMATSGDGGMERVDLFGHVDGIQLEPGKATPAPGPPGAAVPNATLGEPVAPSTPAPGDSAVAPKPSP
;
A
#
# COMPACT_ATOMS: atom_id res chain seq x y z
N MET A 1 2.69 -67.95 10.83
CA MET A 1 1.67 -68.73 10.07
C MET A 1 0.59 -67.74 9.64
N THR A 2 0.49 -67.66 8.33
CA THR A 2 -0.62 -67.34 7.43
C THR A 2 -1.12 -65.87 7.45
N ARG A 3 -0.69 -65.07 6.50
CA ARG A 3 -1.28 -64.76 5.18
C ARG A 3 -2.72 -64.23 5.25
N SER A 4 -2.88 -62.95 4.93
CA SER A 4 -3.78 -62.53 3.85
C SER A 4 -3.45 -61.13 3.39
N LEU A 5 -2.96 -61.05 2.17
CA LEU A 5 -2.88 -59.89 1.27
C LEU A 5 -4.25 -59.65 0.60
N LEU A 6 -4.36 -58.47 0.00
CA LEU A 6 -5.33 -58.05 -1.04
C LEU A 6 -6.72 -57.62 -0.48
N VAL A 7 -7.07 -56.32 -0.64
CA VAL A 7 -7.51 -55.65 -1.86
C VAL A 7 -7.44 -54.15 -1.64
N LEU A 8 -6.46 -53.49 -2.26
CA LEU A 8 -6.44 -52.05 -2.49
C LEU A 8 -6.41 -51.89 -4.00
N GLY A 9 -7.53 -51.69 -4.59
CA GLY A 9 -7.66 -51.50 -6.02
C GLY A 9 -8.98 -50.86 -6.38
N ALA A 10 -8.91 -49.76 -7.13
CA ALA A 10 -9.99 -49.14 -7.89
C ALA A 10 -11.00 -48.26 -7.14
N LEU A 11 -10.58 -47.01 -6.92
CA LEU A 11 -11.50 -45.85 -6.94
C LEU A 11 -10.70 -44.57 -7.34
N LEU A 12 -10.02 -44.64 -8.47
CA LEU A 12 -9.40 -43.54 -9.18
C LEU A 12 -9.93 -43.50 -10.61
N ALA A 13 -11.19 -43.18 -10.79
CA ALA A 13 -11.71 -42.81 -12.12
C ALA A 13 -13.10 -42.20 -11.95
N SER A 14 -13.21 -40.88 -11.96
CA SER A 14 -14.35 -40.15 -12.50
C SER A 14 -14.42 -38.67 -12.07
N ALA A 15 -13.30 -37.98 -12.01
CA ALA A 15 -13.31 -36.51 -11.87
C ALA A 15 -12.89 -35.77 -13.15
N SER A 16 -12.79 -36.46 -14.29
CA SER A 16 -12.23 -35.87 -15.53
C SER A 16 -13.27 -35.59 -16.63
N ALA A 17 -14.55 -35.73 -16.36
CA ALA A 17 -15.57 -35.63 -17.42
C ALA A 17 -16.36 -34.32 -17.48
N LEU A 18 -16.17 -33.39 -16.55
CA LEU A 18 -16.92 -32.11 -16.54
C LEU A 18 -16.17 -30.94 -17.19
N SER A 19 -14.85 -31.02 -17.34
CA SER A 19 -14.08 -29.92 -17.96
C SER A 19 -14.06 -29.91 -19.49
N GLY A 20 -14.69 -30.90 -20.14
CA GLY A 20 -14.64 -31.03 -21.60
C GLY A 20 -15.73 -30.30 -22.40
N GLN A 21 -16.75 -29.75 -21.75
CA GLN A 21 -17.92 -29.16 -22.47
C GLN A 21 -17.85 -27.64 -22.66
N GLU A 22 -17.07 -26.93 -21.91
CA GLU A 22 -17.04 -25.46 -21.90
C GLU A 22 -16.26 -24.83 -23.06
N GLY A 23 -15.31 -25.51 -23.63
CA GLY A 23 -14.48 -25.01 -24.75
C GLY A 23 -15.12 -25.05 -26.12
N ARG A 24 -16.43 -25.23 -26.27
CA ARG A 24 -17.10 -25.31 -27.56
C ARG A 24 -17.76 -24.01 -27.99
N LYS A 25 -17.72 -23.75 -29.31
CA LYS A 25 -18.49 -22.64 -29.92
C LYS A 25 -19.99 -22.85 -29.74
N CYS A 26 -20.71 -21.76 -29.50
CA CYS A 26 -22.16 -21.82 -29.33
C CYS A 26 -22.91 -22.20 -30.62
N VAL A 27 -23.72 -23.24 -30.54
CA VAL A 27 -24.74 -23.59 -31.54
C VAL A 27 -26.12 -23.37 -30.90
N PHE A 28 -26.82 -22.32 -31.29
CA PHE A 28 -28.07 -21.96 -30.69
C PHE A 28 -29.13 -23.05 -30.86
N ARG A 29 -29.84 -23.34 -29.77
CA ARG A 29 -31.05 -24.15 -29.72
C ARG A 29 -32.17 -23.33 -29.08
N ILE A 30 -33.29 -23.28 -29.72
CA ILE A 30 -34.51 -22.63 -29.19
C ILE A 30 -35.12 -23.61 -28.19
N VAL A 31 -35.34 -23.16 -26.96
CA VAL A 31 -36.05 -23.88 -25.91
C VAL A 31 -37.49 -23.40 -25.83
N ALA A 32 -37.69 -22.08 -25.88
CA ALA A 32 -39.02 -21.45 -25.92
C ALA A 32 -38.96 -20.13 -26.68
N ILE A 33 -39.99 -19.81 -27.39
CA ILE A 33 -40.31 -18.49 -27.93
C ILE A 33 -41.82 -18.25 -27.69
N GLY A 34 -42.17 -16.98 -27.42
CA GLY A 34 -43.59 -16.60 -27.28
C GLY A 34 -44.34 -16.57 -28.59
N ASP A 35 -45.53 -15.95 -28.59
CA ASP A 35 -46.51 -16.04 -29.66
C ASP A 35 -46.15 -15.28 -30.94
N THR A 36 -45.08 -14.48 -30.94
CA THR A 36 -44.66 -13.67 -32.08
C THR A 36 -43.30 -14.09 -32.61
N GLY A 37 -43.25 -14.47 -33.87
CA GLY A 37 -42.01 -14.80 -34.58
C GLY A 37 -42.06 -14.39 -36.05
N ARG A 38 -40.93 -13.89 -36.58
CA ARG A 38 -40.80 -13.51 -38.00
C ARG A 38 -39.43 -13.95 -38.53
N ARG A 39 -39.48 -14.50 -39.75
CA ARG A 39 -38.29 -14.85 -40.53
C ARG A 39 -38.18 -13.92 -41.73
N VAL A 40 -37.01 -13.33 -41.97
CA VAL A 40 -36.78 -12.41 -43.08
C VAL A 40 -35.50 -12.83 -43.82
N PRO A 41 -35.62 -13.39 -45.03
CA PRO A 41 -34.44 -13.64 -45.88
C PRO A 41 -33.75 -12.34 -46.26
N THR A 42 -32.41 -12.33 -46.27
CA THR A 42 -31.58 -11.21 -46.70
C THR A 42 -30.43 -11.73 -47.57
N THR A 43 -29.70 -10.84 -48.22
CA THR A 43 -28.53 -11.21 -49.05
C THR A 43 -27.43 -11.94 -48.25
N ASP A 44 -27.27 -11.60 -46.96
CA ASP A 44 -26.24 -12.14 -46.09
C ASP A 44 -26.69 -13.35 -45.27
N GLY A 45 -27.91 -13.82 -45.46
CA GLY A 45 -28.52 -14.93 -44.76
C GLY A 45 -29.94 -14.65 -44.31
N THR A 46 -30.40 -15.32 -43.29
CA THR A 46 -31.75 -15.16 -42.75
C THR A 46 -31.74 -14.49 -41.38
N ASN A 47 -32.55 -13.45 -41.23
CA ASN A 47 -32.79 -12.82 -39.92
C ASN A 47 -34.03 -13.43 -39.27
N TYR A 48 -34.00 -13.57 -37.96
CA TYR A 48 -35.08 -14.10 -37.14
C TYR A 48 -35.39 -13.09 -36.03
N TYR A 49 -36.66 -12.88 -35.81
CA TYR A 49 -37.19 -12.01 -34.76
C TYR A 49 -38.21 -12.80 -33.96
N ALA A 50 -38.16 -12.72 -32.64
CA ALA A 50 -39.14 -13.34 -31.76
C ALA A 50 -39.38 -12.47 -30.52
N GLY A 51 -40.61 -12.52 -29.98
CA GLY A 51 -41.00 -11.80 -28.77
C GLY A 51 -42.01 -12.59 -27.94
N GLY A 52 -42.40 -12.01 -26.79
CA GLY A 52 -43.31 -12.66 -25.84
C GLY A 52 -42.62 -13.66 -24.91
N GLY A 53 -41.32 -13.43 -24.65
CA GLY A 53 -40.44 -14.29 -23.84
C GLY A 53 -39.66 -15.29 -24.70
N VAL A 54 -38.37 -15.18 -24.69
CA VAL A 54 -37.43 -16.00 -25.46
C VAL A 54 -36.45 -16.71 -24.55
N HIS A 55 -36.26 -18.02 -24.80
CA HIS A 55 -35.24 -18.81 -24.12
C HIS A 55 -34.43 -19.58 -25.16
N LEU A 56 -33.14 -19.21 -25.24
CA LEU A 56 -32.15 -19.89 -26.08
C LEU A 56 -31.10 -20.58 -25.22
N THR A 57 -30.53 -21.68 -25.73
CA THR A 57 -29.38 -22.37 -25.14
C THR A 57 -28.33 -22.64 -26.20
N CYS A 58 -27.09 -22.92 -25.79
CA CYS A 58 -26.06 -23.40 -26.68
C CYS A 58 -25.94 -24.92 -26.55
N ALA A 59 -26.12 -25.66 -27.65
CA ALA A 59 -26.15 -27.11 -27.68
C ALA A 59 -24.81 -27.70 -27.09
N GLY A 60 -24.94 -28.63 -26.17
CA GLY A 60 -23.79 -29.28 -25.54
C GLY A 60 -22.96 -28.40 -24.60
N THR A 61 -23.55 -27.30 -24.09
CA THR A 61 -22.95 -26.41 -23.08
C THR A 61 -23.96 -26.10 -21.99
N SER A 62 -23.53 -25.44 -20.91
CA SER A 62 -24.40 -24.94 -19.83
C SER A 62 -25.03 -23.56 -20.12
N ILE A 63 -24.82 -23.00 -21.32
CA ILE A 63 -25.24 -21.65 -21.65
C ILE A 63 -26.74 -21.57 -21.85
N SER A 64 -27.32 -20.64 -21.12
CA SER A 64 -28.75 -20.29 -21.18
C SER A 64 -28.90 -18.77 -21.28
N MET A 65 -29.74 -18.32 -22.19
CA MET A 65 -30.04 -16.90 -22.44
C MET A 65 -31.56 -16.70 -22.51
N LYS A 66 -32.07 -15.75 -21.73
CA LYS A 66 -33.49 -15.39 -21.70
C LYS A 66 -33.65 -13.89 -21.91
N SER A 67 -34.72 -13.47 -22.53
CA SER A 67 -35.13 -12.06 -22.72
C SER A 67 -36.60 -11.93 -23.09
N ASP A 68 -37.12 -10.72 -23.10
CA ASP A 68 -38.47 -10.46 -23.55
C ASP A 68 -38.58 -10.66 -25.06
N SER A 69 -37.58 -10.25 -25.84
CA SER A 69 -37.51 -10.41 -27.28
C SER A 69 -36.09 -10.62 -27.80
N VAL A 70 -35.95 -11.13 -29.03
CA VAL A 70 -34.67 -11.40 -29.68
C VAL A 70 -34.72 -11.00 -31.16
N ALA A 71 -33.55 -10.50 -31.64
CA ALA A 71 -33.28 -10.31 -33.06
C ALA A 71 -31.98 -11.02 -33.42
N ALA A 72 -32.02 -12.00 -34.31
CA ALA A 72 -30.84 -12.74 -34.77
C ALA A 72 -30.56 -12.40 -36.23
N TYR A 73 -29.33 -11.96 -36.52
CA TYR A 73 -28.89 -11.50 -37.84
C TYR A 73 -27.92 -12.53 -38.45
N ALA A 74 -28.37 -13.13 -39.56
CA ALA A 74 -27.60 -14.14 -40.32
C ALA A 74 -26.98 -15.26 -39.47
N GLY A 75 -27.51 -15.51 -38.26
CA GLY A 75 -26.99 -16.48 -37.30
C GLY A 75 -25.62 -16.15 -36.68
N ARG A 76 -25.12 -14.92 -36.88
CA ARG A 76 -23.78 -14.46 -36.39
C ARG A 76 -23.90 -13.52 -35.19
N ILE A 77 -24.92 -12.67 -35.17
CA ILE A 77 -25.17 -11.71 -34.09
C ILE A 77 -26.60 -11.96 -33.58
N VAL A 78 -26.75 -12.05 -32.29
CA VAL A 78 -28.05 -12.22 -31.63
C VAL A 78 -28.19 -11.14 -30.56
N GLN A 79 -29.16 -10.26 -30.74
CA GLN A 79 -29.56 -9.24 -29.80
C GLN A 79 -30.72 -9.73 -28.93
N PHE A 80 -30.58 -9.59 -27.64
CA PHE A 80 -31.53 -9.86 -26.58
C PHE A 80 -32.00 -8.53 -26.01
N ILE A 81 -33.33 -8.32 -25.94
CA ILE A 81 -33.90 -7.04 -25.61
C ILE A 81 -34.94 -7.23 -24.50
N GLY A 82 -34.77 -6.47 -23.42
CA GLY A 82 -35.60 -6.47 -22.23
C GLY A 82 -35.38 -7.67 -21.31
N ASN A 83 -35.20 -7.41 -20.04
CA ASN A 83 -35.05 -8.42 -18.96
C ASN A 83 -34.12 -9.57 -19.35
N VAL A 84 -32.91 -9.21 -19.75
CA VAL A 84 -31.91 -10.17 -20.24
C VAL A 84 -31.30 -10.93 -19.11
N HIS A 85 -31.30 -12.26 -19.16
CA HIS A 85 -30.62 -13.16 -18.23
C HIS A 85 -29.69 -14.07 -19.03
N TYR A 86 -28.39 -13.97 -18.75
CA TYR A 86 -27.35 -14.87 -19.27
C TYR A 86 -26.82 -15.75 -18.13
N ARG A 87 -26.56 -17.00 -18.42
CA ARG A 87 -25.91 -17.93 -17.50
C ARG A 87 -25.03 -18.91 -18.28
N ASP A 88 -23.83 -19.15 -17.76
CA ASP A 88 -23.01 -20.31 -18.12
C ASP A 88 -22.51 -21.00 -16.84
N SER A 89 -21.46 -21.85 -16.93
CA SER A 89 -20.86 -22.53 -15.77
C SER A 89 -20.03 -21.62 -14.87
N THR A 90 -19.63 -20.45 -15.39
CA THR A 90 -18.69 -19.53 -14.72
C THR A 90 -19.43 -18.32 -14.13
N VAL A 91 -20.44 -17.79 -14.87
CA VAL A 91 -21.08 -16.52 -14.52
C VAL A 91 -22.59 -16.55 -14.74
N THR A 92 -23.30 -15.79 -13.91
CA THR A 92 -24.65 -15.31 -14.23
C THR A 92 -24.62 -13.81 -14.46
N MET A 93 -25.48 -13.33 -15.36
CA MET A 93 -25.53 -11.91 -15.72
C MET A 93 -26.96 -11.48 -16.03
N ASP A 94 -27.36 -10.38 -15.43
CA ASP A 94 -28.63 -9.69 -15.69
C ASP A 94 -28.33 -8.33 -16.33
N ALA A 95 -29.16 -7.90 -17.30
CA ALA A 95 -29.02 -6.63 -17.99
C ALA A 95 -30.34 -6.20 -18.64
N ASP A 96 -30.43 -4.92 -19.01
CA ASP A 96 -31.58 -4.45 -19.81
C ASP A 96 -31.49 -4.98 -21.25
N ASN A 97 -30.29 -5.06 -21.84
CA ASN A 97 -30.03 -5.56 -23.19
C ASN A 97 -28.74 -6.39 -23.24
N GLY A 98 -28.72 -7.35 -24.17
CA GLY A 98 -27.54 -8.17 -24.44
C GLY A 98 -27.32 -8.40 -25.92
N THR A 99 -26.08 -8.52 -26.36
CA THR A 99 -25.74 -8.89 -27.74
C THR A 99 -24.67 -9.99 -27.69
N TYR A 100 -24.96 -11.09 -28.36
CA TYR A 100 -24.02 -12.19 -28.53
C TYR A 100 -23.42 -12.18 -29.94
N TYR A 101 -22.06 -12.16 -29.97
CA TYR A 101 -21.30 -12.23 -31.22
C TYR A 101 -20.65 -13.62 -31.31
N LYS A 102 -21.20 -14.44 -32.22
CA LYS A 102 -20.83 -15.85 -32.35
C LYS A 102 -19.38 -16.08 -32.75
N ASP A 103 -18.87 -15.28 -33.67
CA ASP A 103 -17.49 -15.48 -34.19
C ASP A 103 -16.43 -15.29 -33.11
N GLY A 104 -16.63 -14.34 -32.21
CA GLY A 104 -15.73 -14.02 -31.11
C GLY A 104 -16.11 -14.66 -29.78
N GLU A 105 -17.23 -15.41 -29.72
CA GLU A 105 -17.79 -15.94 -28.47
C GLU A 105 -17.86 -14.85 -27.39
N ARG A 106 -18.31 -13.65 -27.81
CA ARG A 106 -18.40 -12.45 -26.99
C ARG A 106 -19.87 -12.14 -26.67
N TRP A 107 -20.11 -11.92 -25.39
CA TRP A 107 -21.36 -11.39 -24.87
C TRP A 107 -21.18 -9.93 -24.46
N GLU A 108 -22.04 -9.06 -24.92
CA GLU A 108 -22.08 -7.64 -24.59
C GLU A 108 -23.37 -7.35 -23.84
N ALA A 109 -23.28 -6.85 -22.60
CA ALA A 109 -24.40 -6.47 -21.76
C ALA A 109 -24.45 -4.95 -21.59
N ARG A 110 -25.65 -4.37 -21.62
CA ARG A 110 -25.88 -2.94 -21.50
C ARG A 110 -27.14 -2.67 -20.66
N GLY A 111 -27.02 -1.63 -19.81
CA GLY A 111 -28.07 -1.17 -18.91
C GLY A 111 -28.24 -2.06 -17.70
N LYS A 112 -28.07 -1.49 -16.50
CA LYS A 112 -28.22 -2.15 -15.19
C LYS A 112 -27.57 -3.53 -15.12
N VAL A 113 -26.36 -3.63 -15.65
CA VAL A 113 -25.65 -4.91 -15.67
C VAL A 113 -25.29 -5.32 -14.26
N HIS A 114 -25.69 -6.54 -13.87
CA HIS A 114 -25.29 -7.21 -12.64
C HIS A 114 -24.73 -8.58 -12.97
N THR A 115 -23.51 -8.90 -12.49
CA THR A 115 -22.91 -10.21 -12.72
C THR A 115 -22.50 -10.87 -11.40
N VAL A 116 -22.54 -12.20 -11.39
CA VAL A 116 -22.07 -13.01 -10.27
C VAL A 116 -21.14 -14.10 -10.82
N ASN A 117 -19.89 -14.12 -10.36
CA ASN A 117 -18.99 -15.24 -10.58
C ASN A 117 -19.40 -16.43 -9.70
N LEU A 118 -19.76 -17.54 -10.32
CA LEU A 118 -20.31 -18.71 -9.61
C LEU A 118 -19.29 -19.45 -8.75
N ALA A 119 -18.00 -19.33 -9.08
CA ALA A 119 -16.93 -19.99 -8.35
C ALA A 119 -16.52 -19.22 -7.08
N THR A 120 -16.45 -17.90 -7.16
CA THR A 120 -15.96 -17.04 -6.07
C THR A 120 -17.07 -16.33 -5.30
N GLY A 121 -18.23 -16.11 -5.95
CA GLY A 121 -19.29 -15.23 -5.46
C GLY A 121 -18.98 -13.74 -5.67
N SER A 122 -17.89 -13.39 -6.36
CA SER A 122 -17.59 -12.01 -6.73
C SER A 122 -18.68 -11.44 -7.62
N THR A 123 -19.04 -10.15 -7.43
CA THR A 123 -20.08 -9.47 -8.22
C THR A 123 -19.51 -8.24 -8.91
N MET A 124 -20.13 -7.87 -10.00
CA MET A 124 -19.86 -6.60 -10.68
C MET A 124 -21.18 -5.95 -11.08
N ASP A 125 -21.31 -4.67 -10.76
CA ASP A 125 -22.44 -3.81 -11.09
C ASP A 125 -21.97 -2.65 -11.97
N GLY A 126 -22.70 -2.35 -13.06
CA GLY A 126 -22.33 -1.24 -13.94
C GLY A 126 -23.28 -1.05 -15.12
N PRO A 127 -23.09 0.00 -15.92
CA PRO A 127 -23.94 0.26 -17.07
C PRO A 127 -23.60 -0.60 -18.29
N SER A 128 -22.38 -1.19 -18.33
CA SER A 128 -21.89 -1.85 -19.54
C SER A 128 -20.80 -2.85 -19.22
N LEU A 129 -20.87 -4.02 -19.87
CA LEU A 129 -19.91 -5.10 -19.71
C LEU A 129 -19.77 -5.89 -21.01
N ASP A 130 -18.53 -6.24 -21.37
CA ASP A 130 -18.19 -7.21 -22.41
C ASP A 130 -17.58 -8.45 -21.74
N TYR A 131 -18.23 -9.60 -21.91
CA TYR A 131 -17.81 -10.89 -21.41
C TYR A 131 -17.32 -11.76 -22.58
N LEU A 132 -16.06 -12.17 -22.52
CA LEU A 132 -15.41 -12.94 -23.56
C LEU A 132 -15.11 -14.33 -22.98
N ARG A 133 -15.83 -15.32 -23.46
CA ARG A 133 -15.74 -16.70 -22.99
C ARG A 133 -14.41 -17.35 -23.34
N ALA A 134 -13.93 -18.24 -22.48
CA ALA A 134 -12.86 -19.16 -22.82
C ALA A 134 -13.38 -20.23 -23.80
N VAL A 135 -12.81 -20.29 -25.00
CA VAL A 135 -13.20 -21.24 -26.06
C VAL A 135 -11.97 -21.73 -26.80
N LYS A 136 -11.80 -23.04 -26.86
CA LYS A 136 -10.63 -23.68 -27.50
C LYS A 136 -10.41 -23.17 -28.94
N GLY A 137 -9.23 -22.68 -29.23
CA GLY A 137 -8.87 -22.10 -30.53
C GLY A 137 -9.36 -20.68 -30.76
N VAL A 138 -10.01 -20.04 -29.78
CA VAL A 138 -10.42 -18.64 -29.82
C VAL A 138 -9.75 -17.87 -28.67
N ARG A 139 -9.88 -18.37 -27.44
CA ARG A 139 -9.34 -17.72 -26.23
C ARG A 139 -9.19 -18.76 -25.12
N ASP A 140 -8.03 -18.74 -24.46
CA ASP A 140 -7.70 -19.74 -23.43
C ASP A 140 -8.32 -19.43 -22.07
N THR A 141 -8.57 -18.14 -21.78
CA THR A 141 -9.13 -17.68 -20.50
C THR A 141 -10.31 -16.75 -20.72
N VAL A 142 -11.21 -16.69 -19.74
CA VAL A 142 -12.28 -15.68 -19.70
C VAL A 142 -11.67 -14.29 -19.55
N GLU A 143 -12.23 -13.32 -20.25
CA GLU A 143 -11.93 -11.91 -20.07
C GLU A 143 -13.23 -11.10 -19.90
N ILE A 144 -13.20 -10.12 -19.00
CA ILE A 144 -14.30 -9.20 -18.75
C ILE A 144 -13.78 -7.78 -18.91
N TYR A 145 -14.53 -6.95 -19.61
CA TYR A 145 -14.29 -5.52 -19.75
C TYR A 145 -15.52 -4.77 -19.32
N ALA A 146 -15.41 -3.89 -18.34
CA ALA A 146 -16.50 -3.03 -17.90
C ALA A 146 -16.09 -1.57 -17.95
N ILE A 147 -17.00 -0.71 -18.40
CA ILE A 147 -16.82 0.74 -18.52
C ILE A 147 -18.03 1.48 -17.95
N GLY A 148 -17.84 2.77 -17.64
CA GLY A 148 -18.90 3.60 -17.07
C GLY A 148 -18.95 3.52 -15.55
N ARG A 149 -17.79 3.41 -14.92
CA ARG A 149 -17.58 3.38 -13.48
C ARG A 149 -18.24 2.18 -12.77
N PRO A 150 -17.90 0.95 -13.19
CA PRO A 150 -18.39 -0.26 -12.52
C PRO A 150 -17.91 -0.32 -11.08
N THR A 151 -18.72 -1.01 -10.24
CA THR A 151 -18.37 -1.40 -8.88
C THR A 151 -18.20 -2.91 -8.83
N ILE A 152 -17.04 -3.37 -8.34
CA ILE A 152 -16.73 -4.79 -8.21
C ILE A 152 -16.62 -5.12 -6.73
N HIS A 153 -17.35 -6.14 -6.29
CA HIS A 153 -17.17 -6.80 -5.01
C HIS A 153 -16.30 -8.05 -5.25
N TYR A 154 -14.99 -7.86 -5.23
CA TYR A 154 -14.03 -8.92 -5.52
C TYR A 154 -13.75 -9.78 -4.29
N ILE A 155 -14.06 -11.06 -4.36
CA ILE A 155 -13.81 -12.05 -3.30
C ILE A 155 -12.61 -12.91 -3.73
N PRO A 156 -11.42 -12.74 -3.12
CA PRO A 156 -10.27 -13.56 -3.45
C PRO A 156 -10.50 -15.02 -3.06
N LYS A 157 -9.99 -15.95 -3.86
CA LYS A 157 -10.00 -17.38 -3.52
C LYS A 157 -9.16 -17.61 -2.27
N ASP A 158 -9.71 -18.36 -1.33
CA ASP A 158 -9.04 -18.83 -0.13
C ASP A 158 -8.83 -20.34 -0.25
N SER A 159 -7.61 -20.81 -0.07
CA SER A 159 -7.27 -22.25 -0.08
C SER A 159 -7.96 -23.02 1.06
N THR A 160 -8.39 -22.33 2.11
CA THR A 160 -9.08 -22.92 3.27
C THR A 160 -10.59 -23.03 3.11
N GLY A 161 -11.15 -22.55 1.98
CA GLY A 161 -12.58 -22.60 1.68
C GLY A 161 -13.45 -21.62 2.48
N GLY A 162 -12.84 -20.74 3.27
CA GLY A 162 -13.54 -19.65 3.97
C GLY A 162 -13.95 -18.52 3.01
N ARG A 163 -15.11 -17.89 3.24
CA ARG A 163 -15.47 -16.67 2.52
C ARG A 163 -14.63 -15.51 3.06
N ALA A 164 -13.73 -14.99 2.22
CA ALA A 164 -13.03 -13.76 2.52
C ALA A 164 -13.98 -12.56 2.40
N GLU A 165 -13.73 -11.51 3.18
CA GLU A 165 -14.41 -10.24 3.00
C GLU A 165 -14.07 -9.65 1.61
N PRO A 166 -15.05 -9.14 0.85
CA PRO A 166 -14.80 -8.61 -0.48
C PRO A 166 -14.00 -7.30 -0.44
N TYR A 167 -13.14 -7.11 -1.44
CA TYR A 167 -12.64 -5.80 -1.81
C TYR A 167 -13.67 -5.12 -2.71
N VAL A 168 -14.09 -3.92 -2.35
CA VAL A 168 -14.93 -3.08 -3.22
C VAL A 168 -14.01 -2.24 -4.09
N ILE A 169 -13.95 -2.54 -5.40
CA ILE A 169 -13.09 -1.84 -6.36
C ILE A 169 -13.98 -1.02 -7.29
N VAL A 170 -13.71 0.27 -7.39
CA VAL A 170 -14.40 1.18 -8.30
C VAL A 170 -13.38 1.90 -9.18
N GLY A 171 -13.66 2.01 -10.47
CA GLY A 171 -12.84 2.75 -11.43
C GLY A 171 -13.65 3.07 -12.68
N ASP A 172 -13.23 4.02 -13.52
CA ASP A 172 -13.98 4.38 -14.73
C ASP A 172 -14.06 3.23 -15.73
N ARG A 173 -13.05 2.34 -15.69
CA ARG A 173 -12.99 1.09 -16.47
C ARG A 173 -12.31 0.00 -15.67
N VAL A 174 -12.74 -1.24 -15.84
CA VAL A 174 -12.15 -2.42 -15.24
C VAL A 174 -12.00 -3.51 -16.28
N ARG A 175 -10.92 -4.27 -16.18
CA ARG A 175 -10.66 -5.50 -16.93
C ARG A 175 -10.31 -6.61 -15.97
N GLU A 176 -10.91 -7.77 -16.15
CA GLU A 176 -10.50 -9.00 -15.49
C GLU A 176 -10.02 -10.01 -16.54
N LYS A 177 -9.02 -10.81 -16.19
CA LYS A 177 -8.54 -11.91 -17.02
C LYS A 177 -8.29 -13.14 -16.15
N GLY A 178 -9.01 -14.22 -16.47
CA GLY A 178 -9.04 -15.39 -15.61
C GLY A 178 -9.67 -15.08 -14.26
N GLU A 179 -9.20 -15.73 -13.22
CA GLU A 179 -9.71 -15.59 -11.87
C GLU A 179 -8.77 -14.81 -10.96
N ASP A 180 -7.59 -14.44 -11.46
CA ASP A 180 -6.49 -13.93 -10.65
C ASP A 180 -5.95 -12.56 -11.09
N GLN A 181 -6.39 -12.00 -12.23
CA GLN A 181 -5.84 -10.74 -12.73
C GLN A 181 -6.92 -9.69 -12.91
N VAL A 182 -6.71 -8.52 -12.30
CA VAL A 182 -7.60 -7.37 -12.35
C VAL A 182 -6.80 -6.12 -12.72
N TRP A 183 -7.32 -5.31 -13.62
CA TRP A 183 -6.86 -3.96 -13.92
C TRP A 183 -8.03 -3.01 -13.77
N ALA A 184 -7.81 -1.89 -13.09
CA ALA A 184 -8.76 -0.80 -13.04
C ALA A 184 -8.07 0.50 -13.43
N GLY A 185 -8.81 1.43 -14.03
CA GLY A 185 -8.28 2.72 -14.41
C GLY A 185 -9.30 3.83 -14.36
N GLY A 186 -8.83 5.05 -14.06
CA GLY A 186 -9.62 6.25 -13.87
C GLY A 186 -10.21 6.36 -12.47
N LYS A 187 -9.57 7.17 -11.61
CA LYS A 187 -10.00 7.44 -10.23
C LYS A 187 -10.38 6.16 -9.46
N VAL A 188 -9.41 5.24 -9.40
CA VAL A 188 -9.62 3.95 -8.75
C VAL A 188 -9.68 4.11 -7.25
N THR A 189 -10.66 3.47 -6.62
CA THR A 189 -10.73 3.28 -5.17
C THR A 189 -10.83 1.80 -4.84
N ILE A 190 -10.25 1.41 -3.72
CA ILE A 190 -10.36 0.09 -3.12
C ILE A 190 -10.80 0.29 -1.68
N ASP A 191 -11.87 -0.38 -1.28
CA ASP A 191 -12.40 -0.32 0.08
C ASP A 191 -12.61 -1.73 0.64
N ARG A 192 -12.17 -1.93 1.87
CA ARG A 192 -12.43 -3.09 2.73
C ARG A 192 -12.43 -2.63 4.19
N SER A 193 -13.00 -3.40 5.11
CA SER A 193 -13.06 -3.00 6.54
C SER A 193 -11.71 -2.68 7.17
N ASP A 194 -10.63 -3.31 6.70
CA ASP A 194 -9.27 -3.15 7.23
C ASP A 194 -8.34 -2.34 6.32
N LEU A 195 -8.81 -1.90 5.13
CA LEU A 195 -7.97 -1.22 4.15
C LEU A 195 -8.78 -0.29 3.25
N THR A 196 -8.26 0.91 3.00
CA THR A 196 -8.69 1.75 1.86
C THR A 196 -7.49 2.16 1.02
N ALA A 197 -7.68 2.29 -0.29
CA ALA A 197 -6.66 2.81 -1.18
C ALA A 197 -7.27 3.61 -2.33
N HIS A 198 -6.52 4.54 -2.89
CA HIS A 198 -6.92 5.29 -4.09
C HIS A 198 -5.73 5.63 -4.98
N GLY A 199 -6.00 5.84 -6.27
CA GLY A 199 -5.02 6.22 -7.29
C GLY A 199 -5.69 6.29 -8.68
N ASP A 200 -4.93 6.57 -9.74
CA ASP A 200 -5.50 6.63 -11.10
C ASP A 200 -5.62 5.24 -11.73
N SER A 201 -4.72 4.34 -11.43
CA SER A 201 -4.74 2.98 -11.99
C SER A 201 -4.29 1.94 -10.98
N LEU A 202 -4.89 0.76 -11.09
CA LEU A 202 -4.59 -0.43 -10.33
C LEU A 202 -4.26 -1.57 -11.29
N TRP A 203 -3.23 -2.33 -10.96
CA TRP A 203 -3.00 -3.67 -11.43
C TRP A 203 -2.90 -4.62 -10.24
N LEU A 204 -3.58 -5.75 -10.30
CA LEU A 204 -3.61 -6.75 -9.23
C LEU A 204 -3.56 -8.15 -9.84
N ARG A 205 -2.64 -8.98 -9.35
CA ARG A 205 -2.64 -10.42 -9.52
C ARG A 205 -2.75 -11.05 -8.14
N THR A 206 -3.79 -11.84 -7.92
CA THR A 206 -4.04 -12.53 -6.65
C THR A 206 -3.47 -13.95 -6.64
N GLY A 207 -3.61 -14.65 -5.53
CA GLY A 207 -3.08 -15.99 -5.32
C GLY A 207 -1.96 -16.02 -4.31
N LYS A 208 -1.27 -17.15 -4.20
CA LYS A 208 -0.27 -17.41 -3.16
C LYS A 208 0.91 -16.45 -3.19
N ASP A 209 1.31 -15.97 -4.36
CA ASP A 209 2.36 -14.97 -4.55
C ASP A 209 1.78 -13.73 -5.23
N GLY A 210 0.65 -13.26 -4.70
CA GLY A 210 -0.09 -12.12 -5.21
C GLY A 210 0.74 -10.85 -5.19
N LYS A 211 0.58 -10.03 -6.23
CA LYS A 211 1.27 -8.74 -6.38
C LYS A 211 0.35 -7.73 -7.02
N GLY A 212 0.57 -6.47 -6.72
CA GLY A 212 -0.17 -5.40 -7.36
C GLY A 212 0.58 -4.09 -7.31
N ALA A 213 0.07 -3.12 -8.06
CA ALA A 213 0.56 -1.75 -8.04
C ALA A 213 -0.58 -0.76 -8.23
N MET A 214 -0.50 0.35 -7.53
CA MET A 214 -1.34 1.52 -7.71
C MET A 214 -0.48 2.70 -8.14
N ILE A 215 -0.88 3.40 -9.20
CA ILE A 215 -0.04 4.39 -9.88
C ILE A 215 -0.88 5.59 -10.28
N GLY A 216 -0.31 6.80 -10.13
CA GLY A 216 -0.91 8.07 -10.56
C GLY A 216 -2.03 8.56 -9.65
N GLY A 217 -2.38 9.84 -9.74
CA GLY A 217 -3.42 10.44 -8.90
C GLY A 217 -3.07 10.50 -7.41
N GLU A 218 -1.79 10.66 -7.07
CA GLU A 218 -1.29 10.67 -5.70
C GLU A 218 -1.71 9.40 -4.93
N PRO A 219 -1.21 8.21 -5.31
CA PRO A 219 -1.61 6.97 -4.68
C PRO A 219 -1.44 7.02 -3.17
N ALA A 220 -2.49 6.62 -2.47
CA ALA A 220 -2.47 6.47 -1.03
C ALA A 220 -3.14 5.16 -0.62
N LEU A 221 -2.65 4.60 0.48
CA LEU A 221 -3.15 3.39 1.10
C LEU A 221 -3.22 3.60 2.59
N ARG A 222 -4.36 3.31 3.19
CA ARG A 222 -4.59 3.35 4.64
C ARG A 222 -5.03 2.00 5.13
N GLY A 223 -4.28 1.45 6.08
CA GLY A 223 -4.68 0.28 6.83
C GLY A 223 -5.42 0.66 8.12
N PHE A 224 -6.47 -0.08 8.44
CA PHE A 224 -7.24 0.08 9.67
C PHE A 224 -7.05 -1.15 10.55
N GLY A 225 -7.00 -0.95 11.85
CA GLY A 225 -6.83 -2.03 12.80
C GLY A 225 -6.43 -1.47 14.16
N LYS A 226 -5.80 -2.30 14.96
CA LYS A 226 -5.25 -1.87 16.25
C LYS A 226 -4.13 -0.85 16.07
N ASP A 227 -3.41 -0.97 14.94
CA ASP A 227 -2.35 -0.06 14.52
C ASP A 227 -2.66 0.41 13.09
N THR A 228 -3.16 1.63 12.99
CA THR A 228 -3.41 2.27 11.70
C THR A 228 -2.09 2.68 11.05
N PHE A 229 -2.03 2.55 9.73
CA PHE A 229 -0.95 3.14 8.95
C PHE A 229 -1.48 3.88 7.73
N ASP A 230 -0.83 4.96 7.38
CA ASP A 230 -1.03 5.71 6.14
C ASP A 230 0.24 5.64 5.31
N LEU A 231 0.10 5.37 4.02
CA LEU A 231 1.22 5.30 3.08
C LEU A 231 0.88 6.07 1.81
N LYS A 232 1.79 6.92 1.35
CA LYS A 232 1.68 7.72 0.12
C LYS A 232 2.96 7.65 -0.70
N GLY A 233 2.85 7.85 -2.01
CA GLY A 233 3.97 7.92 -2.94
C GLY A 233 3.48 8.20 -4.36
N LEU A 234 4.36 8.23 -5.37
CA LEU A 234 3.92 8.31 -6.77
C LEU A 234 3.50 6.93 -7.31
N ARG A 235 3.95 5.88 -6.66
CA ARG A 235 3.58 4.49 -6.90
C ARG A 235 3.54 3.74 -5.58
N ILE A 236 2.56 2.86 -5.40
CA ILE A 236 2.48 1.93 -4.28
C ILE A 236 2.41 0.51 -4.83
N ASP A 237 3.45 -0.29 -4.58
CA ASP A 237 3.47 -1.71 -4.86
C ASP A 237 3.03 -2.48 -3.61
N PHE A 238 2.31 -3.58 -3.80
CA PHE A 238 1.90 -4.44 -2.70
C PHE A 238 2.08 -5.91 -3.03
N THR A 239 2.34 -6.68 -1.99
CA THR A 239 2.46 -8.13 -2.03
C THR A 239 1.38 -8.75 -1.15
N MET A 240 0.85 -9.86 -1.61
CA MET A 240 -0.22 -10.59 -0.94
C MET A 240 0.15 -12.07 -0.82
N ASN A 241 -0.36 -12.71 0.22
CA ASN A 241 -0.41 -14.15 0.31
C ASN A 241 -1.88 -14.54 0.39
N GLU A 242 -2.40 -15.10 -0.72
CA GLU A 242 -3.83 -15.37 -0.90
C GLU A 242 -4.69 -14.10 -0.68
N LYS A 243 -5.38 -13.99 0.44
CA LYS A 243 -6.26 -12.87 0.81
C LYS A 243 -5.59 -11.79 1.66
N ASP A 244 -4.42 -12.10 2.21
CA ASP A 244 -3.77 -11.24 3.20
C ASP A 244 -2.67 -10.37 2.55
N LEU A 245 -2.71 -9.09 2.84
CA LEU A 245 -1.66 -8.15 2.48
C LEU A 245 -0.44 -8.42 3.37
N THR A 246 0.70 -8.75 2.77
CA THR A 246 1.94 -9.08 3.47
C THR A 246 3.00 -7.99 3.40
N GLY A 247 2.89 -7.09 2.45
CA GLY A 247 3.82 -5.97 2.34
C GLY A 247 3.35 -4.90 1.38
N VAL A 248 3.78 -3.68 1.64
CA VAL A 248 3.54 -2.51 0.78
C VAL A 248 4.83 -1.71 0.63
N VAL A 249 5.02 -1.10 -0.54
CA VAL A 249 6.19 -0.27 -0.83
C VAL A 249 5.72 0.98 -1.57
N ALA A 250 5.88 2.13 -0.95
CA ALA A 250 5.70 3.43 -1.61
C ALA A 250 7.02 3.86 -2.24
N ILE A 251 6.97 4.30 -3.46
CA ILE A 251 8.11 4.67 -4.30
C ILE A 251 7.91 6.09 -4.79
N ASP A 252 8.99 6.85 -4.78
CA ASP A 252 9.10 8.27 -5.11
C ASP A 252 8.25 9.18 -4.20
N SER A 253 8.93 10.05 -3.48
CA SER A 253 8.34 10.96 -2.48
C SER A 253 7.50 10.22 -1.44
N ALA A 254 8.00 9.05 -1.00
CA ALA A 254 7.28 8.20 -0.06
C ALA A 254 7.12 8.85 1.31
N HIS A 255 5.92 8.71 1.86
CA HIS A 255 5.56 9.16 3.20
C HIS A 255 4.71 8.08 3.88
N ALA A 256 5.10 7.68 5.07
CA ALA A 256 4.36 6.74 5.90
C ALA A 256 4.14 7.29 7.30
N VAL A 257 2.94 7.10 7.81
CA VAL A 257 2.61 7.35 9.22
C VAL A 257 2.16 6.03 9.84
N THR A 258 2.84 5.57 10.88
CA THR A 258 2.50 4.33 11.58
C THR A 258 2.52 4.59 13.08
N GLY A 259 1.36 4.49 13.73
CA GLY A 259 1.25 4.84 15.16
C GLY A 259 1.77 6.25 15.45
N ASN A 260 2.84 6.35 16.25
CA ASN A 260 3.47 7.63 16.62
C ASN A 260 4.70 7.99 15.77
N VAL A 261 4.92 7.30 14.65
CA VAL A 261 6.08 7.51 13.77
C VAL A 261 5.61 8.08 12.44
N ASP A 262 6.19 9.22 12.06
CA ASP A 262 6.06 9.86 10.75
C ASP A 262 7.38 9.69 10.00
N LEU A 263 7.37 9.10 8.81
CA LEU A 263 8.55 8.67 8.08
C LEU A 263 8.48 9.10 6.62
N THR A 264 9.50 9.81 6.17
CA THR A 264 9.65 10.25 4.77
C THR A 264 10.94 9.72 4.15
N GLY A 265 10.95 9.58 2.82
CA GLY A 265 12.13 9.15 2.05
C GLY A 265 11.82 9.07 0.56
N ASP A 266 12.79 8.59 -0.26
CA ASP A 266 12.48 8.25 -1.67
C ASP A 266 11.60 7.01 -1.74
N THR A 267 11.87 6.03 -0.88
CA THR A 267 11.12 4.77 -0.80
C THR A 267 10.85 4.42 0.66
N VAL A 268 9.62 3.99 0.94
CA VAL A 268 9.22 3.43 2.24
C VAL A 268 8.56 2.08 2.02
N SER A 269 9.01 1.06 2.73
CA SER A 269 8.40 -0.29 2.74
C SER A 269 7.85 -0.62 4.12
N ILE A 270 6.70 -1.27 4.15
CA ILE A 270 6.08 -1.79 5.37
C ILE A 270 5.86 -3.30 5.16
N ALA A 271 6.49 -4.12 5.99
CA ALA A 271 6.19 -5.54 6.07
C ALA A 271 5.07 -5.75 7.09
N LEU A 272 4.06 -6.51 6.69
CA LEU A 272 2.86 -6.77 7.48
C LEU A 272 2.82 -8.24 7.92
N LYS A 273 2.40 -8.46 9.16
CA LYS A 273 2.09 -9.77 9.72
C LYS A 273 0.82 -9.66 10.56
N ASP A 274 -0.13 -10.56 10.31
CA ASP A 274 -1.42 -10.56 11.00
C ASP A 274 -2.11 -9.17 10.95
N LYS A 275 -2.03 -8.51 9.77
CA LYS A 275 -2.57 -7.16 9.51
C LYS A 275 -1.92 -6.03 10.31
N LYS A 276 -0.76 -6.26 10.92
CA LYS A 276 0.01 -5.27 11.68
C LYS A 276 1.34 -5.00 11.00
N ALA A 277 1.82 -3.77 11.11
CA ALA A 277 3.16 -3.43 10.69
C ALA A 277 4.18 -4.07 11.65
N GLU A 278 5.08 -4.90 11.13
CA GLU A 278 6.17 -5.53 11.89
C GLU A 278 7.49 -4.82 11.69
N LEU A 279 7.73 -4.37 10.45
CA LEU A 279 8.97 -3.71 10.11
C LEU A 279 8.72 -2.67 9.02
N THR A 280 9.04 -1.43 9.30
CA THR A 280 9.00 -0.34 8.33
C THR A 280 10.44 0.08 8.01
N ARG A 281 10.78 0.22 6.72
CA ARG A 281 12.08 0.70 6.27
C ARG A 281 11.91 1.88 5.34
N ALA A 282 12.82 2.86 5.45
CA ALA A 282 12.91 3.96 4.51
C ALA A 282 14.35 4.11 4.01
N TRP A 283 14.49 4.45 2.75
CA TRP A 283 15.79 4.75 2.14
C TRP A 283 15.61 5.72 0.97
N GLY A 284 16.71 6.34 0.57
CA GLY A 284 16.72 7.22 -0.58
C GLY A 284 18.07 7.89 -0.77
N ARG A 285 18.35 8.20 -2.05
CA ARG A 285 19.57 8.95 -2.44
C ARG A 285 19.26 10.43 -2.65
N THR A 286 18.12 10.72 -3.24
CA THR A 286 17.68 12.10 -3.53
C THR A 286 17.08 12.73 -2.29
N ARG A 287 16.20 11.99 -1.60
CA ARG A 287 15.61 12.39 -0.33
C ARG A 287 16.01 11.39 0.74
N ARG A 288 17.01 11.76 1.55
CA ARG A 288 17.38 10.96 2.72
C ARG A 288 16.20 10.81 3.65
N PRO A 289 16.00 9.61 4.23
CA PRO A 289 14.89 9.39 5.14
C PRO A 289 15.02 10.24 6.41
N VAL A 290 13.88 10.75 6.83
CA VAL A 290 13.66 11.43 8.09
C VAL A 290 12.50 10.75 8.80
N GLY A 291 12.73 10.36 10.06
CA GLY A 291 11.72 9.77 10.93
C GLY A 291 11.47 10.68 12.13
N LEU A 292 10.20 10.93 12.44
CA LEU A 292 9.76 11.60 13.66
C LEU A 292 9.10 10.56 14.56
N ALA A 293 9.63 10.32 15.74
CA ALA A 293 9.09 9.38 16.72
C ALA A 293 8.92 10.09 18.06
N GLY A 294 7.69 10.44 18.42
CA GLY A 294 7.41 11.25 19.60
C GLY A 294 8.12 12.61 19.51
N ASP A 295 9.01 12.89 20.46
CA ASP A 295 9.80 14.14 20.52
C ASP A 295 11.18 14.02 19.87
N TYR A 296 11.46 12.91 19.18
CA TYR A 296 12.73 12.66 18.53
C TYR A 296 12.63 12.69 17.01
N GLU A 297 13.66 13.24 16.40
CA GLU A 297 13.90 13.20 14.97
C GLU A 297 15.11 12.31 14.70
N LEU A 298 14.96 11.40 13.72
CA LEU A 298 16.02 10.49 13.28
C LEU A 298 16.31 10.73 11.81
N ARG A 299 17.57 10.63 11.43
CA ARG A 299 18.07 10.77 10.05
C ARG A 299 19.15 9.73 9.78
N GLY A 300 19.30 9.35 8.54
CA GLY A 300 20.34 8.45 8.05
C GLY A 300 20.23 8.26 6.54
N ASP A 301 21.07 7.45 5.93
CA ASP A 301 20.91 7.04 4.54
C ASP A 301 19.81 5.98 4.41
N SER A 302 19.56 5.25 5.51
CA SER A 302 18.37 4.39 5.67
C SER A 302 17.90 4.36 7.13
N LEU A 303 16.60 4.16 7.31
CA LEU A 303 15.95 3.95 8.61
C LEU A 303 15.22 2.60 8.62
N ALA A 304 15.25 1.91 9.77
CA ALA A 304 14.47 0.71 10.02
C ALA A 304 13.75 0.85 11.36
N ILE A 305 12.44 0.61 11.36
CA ILE A 305 11.55 0.75 12.51
C ILE A 305 10.92 -0.61 12.78
N ALA A 306 11.24 -1.19 13.92
CA ALA A 306 10.70 -2.46 14.37
C ALA A 306 9.49 -2.24 15.28
N THR A 307 8.36 -2.80 14.87
CA THR A 307 7.07 -2.71 15.57
C THR A 307 6.47 -4.11 15.78
N PRO A 308 7.18 -5.04 16.47
CA PRO A 308 6.69 -6.40 16.67
C PRO A 308 5.34 -6.39 17.41
N GLY A 309 4.34 -7.06 16.79
CA GLY A 309 2.97 -7.06 17.30
C GLY A 309 2.27 -5.70 17.23
N GLY A 310 2.83 -4.73 16.48
CA GLY A 310 2.30 -3.36 16.35
C GLY A 310 2.85 -2.37 17.38
N GLU A 311 3.76 -2.77 18.25
CA GLU A 311 4.35 -1.92 19.31
C GLU A 311 5.73 -1.41 18.90
N LEU A 312 5.96 -0.10 18.93
CA LEU A 312 7.26 0.50 18.65
C LEU A 312 8.29 0.03 19.67
N ARG A 313 9.31 -0.71 19.23
CA ARG A 313 10.39 -1.26 20.06
C ARG A 313 11.73 -0.66 19.75
N GLU A 314 12.05 -0.48 18.47
CA GLU A 314 13.36 -0.02 18.07
C GLU A 314 13.32 0.75 16.76
N VAL A 315 14.11 1.82 16.67
CA VAL A 315 14.41 2.52 15.43
C VAL A 315 15.92 2.52 15.23
N ARG A 316 16.37 2.11 14.05
CA ARG A 316 17.77 2.13 13.63
C ARG A 316 17.97 3.08 12.46
N ALA A 317 18.94 3.94 12.57
CA ALA A 317 19.44 4.76 11.47
C ALA A 317 20.83 4.26 11.07
N PHE A 318 21.08 4.15 9.77
CA PHE A 318 22.32 3.64 9.20
C PHE A 318 22.95 4.66 8.27
N PHE A 319 24.25 4.79 8.36
CA PHE A 319 25.15 5.69 7.63
C PHE A 319 24.75 7.16 7.76
N ASN A 320 25.69 7.99 8.18
CA ASN A 320 25.43 9.37 8.54
C ASN A 320 24.23 9.51 9.51
N ALA A 321 24.17 8.56 10.44
CA ALA A 321 23.04 8.43 11.35
C ALA A 321 23.06 9.53 12.42
N TRP A 322 21.88 10.06 12.70
CA TRP A 322 21.66 11.11 13.68
C TRP A 322 20.31 10.93 14.36
N ALA A 323 20.27 11.13 15.66
CA ALA A 323 19.03 11.19 16.43
C ALA A 323 19.08 12.35 17.42
N GLY A 324 18.04 13.16 17.47
CA GLY A 324 18.00 14.30 18.38
C GLY A 324 16.59 14.69 18.80
N THR A 325 16.50 15.48 19.86
CA THR A 325 15.23 16.02 20.32
C THR A 325 14.68 17.05 19.34
N LYS A 326 13.39 17.36 19.41
CA LYS A 326 12.80 18.54 18.74
C LYS A 326 13.52 19.79 19.22
N ARG A 327 13.60 20.80 18.36
CA ARG A 327 14.20 22.09 18.73
C ARG A 327 13.48 22.67 19.95
N ASP A 328 14.25 23.06 20.94
CA ASP A 328 13.71 23.86 22.03
C ASP A 328 13.29 25.23 21.48
N SER A 329 12.03 25.62 21.72
CA SER A 329 11.47 26.87 21.25
C SER A 329 12.16 28.12 21.83
N ALA A 330 12.82 27.99 22.98
CA ALA A 330 13.48 29.07 23.66
C ALA A 330 14.96 29.28 23.22
N SER A 331 15.71 28.19 23.02
CA SER A 331 17.14 28.26 22.68
C SER A 331 17.43 27.94 21.21
N GLY A 332 16.50 27.29 20.50
CA GLY A 332 16.73 26.79 19.15
C GLY A 332 17.67 25.60 19.06
N GLU A 333 18.24 25.16 20.19
CA GLU A 333 19.21 24.08 20.28
C GLU A 333 18.54 22.72 20.45
N ARG A 334 19.30 21.64 20.17
CA ARG A 334 18.84 20.25 20.26
C ARG A 334 19.88 19.40 21.00
N ASP A 335 19.40 18.47 21.79
CA ASP A 335 20.25 17.39 22.29
C ASP A 335 20.26 16.28 21.25
N TRP A 336 21.43 15.74 20.92
CA TRP A 336 21.57 14.77 19.83
C TRP A 336 22.72 13.79 20.03
N VAL A 337 22.61 12.65 19.36
CA VAL A 337 23.67 11.68 19.15
C VAL A 337 23.80 11.39 17.65
N ALA A 338 25.01 11.10 17.18
CA ALA A 338 25.31 10.78 15.77
C ALA A 338 26.44 9.75 15.68
N GLY A 339 26.50 9.03 14.59
CA GLY A 339 27.50 8.02 14.29
C GLY A 339 27.25 7.38 12.94
N ASP A 340 27.95 6.31 12.60
CA ASP A 340 27.61 5.53 11.40
C ASP A 340 26.31 4.76 11.60
N THR A 341 26.04 4.32 12.82
CA THR A 341 24.77 3.71 13.22
C THR A 341 24.23 4.38 14.49
N VAL A 342 22.93 4.69 14.51
CA VAL A 342 22.22 5.12 15.71
C VAL A 342 21.03 4.21 15.94
N ILE A 343 20.91 3.71 17.17
CA ILE A 343 19.80 2.84 17.61
C ILE A 343 19.06 3.54 18.74
N VAL A 344 17.74 3.68 18.58
CA VAL A 344 16.85 4.19 19.63
C VAL A 344 15.93 3.06 20.07
N ARG A 345 15.96 2.71 21.35
CA ARG A 345 15.09 1.68 21.94
C ARG A 345 14.00 2.32 22.76
N PHE A 346 12.81 1.77 22.62
CA PHE A 346 11.59 2.26 23.25
C PHE A 346 11.03 1.23 24.22
N VAL A 347 10.31 1.71 25.22
CA VAL A 347 9.61 0.91 26.22
C VAL A 347 8.23 1.53 26.46
N GLU A 348 7.25 0.68 26.74
CA GLU A 348 5.98 1.14 27.28
C GLU A 348 6.14 1.50 28.74
N ALA A 349 5.77 2.72 29.10
CA ALA A 349 5.74 3.19 30.49
C ALA A 349 4.31 3.58 30.85
N ASP A 350 3.83 3.11 32.00
CA ASP A 350 2.56 3.57 32.58
C ASP A 350 2.72 4.99 33.11
N SER A 351 1.94 5.90 32.56
CA SER A 351 1.84 7.28 33.05
C SER A 351 0.36 7.57 33.34
N ALA A 352 -0.01 7.64 34.60
CA ALA A 352 -1.36 7.94 35.05
C ALA A 352 -2.46 7.07 34.41
N GLY A 353 -2.23 5.74 34.30
CA GLY A 353 -3.18 4.78 33.73
C GLY A 353 -3.21 4.77 32.19
N THR A 354 -2.33 5.52 31.52
CA THR A 354 -2.19 5.53 30.07
C THR A 354 -0.81 4.99 29.70
N LYS A 355 -0.79 3.93 28.89
CA LYS A 355 0.46 3.40 28.32
C LYS A 355 1.01 4.40 27.29
N LYS A 356 2.22 4.90 27.54
CA LYS A 356 2.94 5.79 26.61
C LYS A 356 4.26 5.14 26.22
N THR A 357 4.58 5.19 24.94
CA THR A 357 5.88 4.79 24.43
C THR A 357 6.91 5.86 24.79
N LYS A 358 7.96 5.48 25.53
CA LYS A 358 9.07 6.36 25.92
C LYS A 358 10.39 5.81 25.39
N VAL A 359 11.33 6.71 25.11
CA VAL A 359 12.70 6.32 24.79
C VAL A 359 13.36 5.79 26.06
N GLN A 360 13.91 4.59 25.98
CA GLN A 360 14.69 3.94 27.04
C GLN A 360 16.18 4.19 26.85
N GLN A 361 16.67 4.08 25.61
CA GLN A 361 18.09 4.15 25.29
C GLN A 361 18.30 4.71 23.88
N LEU A 362 19.33 5.55 23.76
CA LEU A 362 19.93 5.91 22.47
C LEU A 362 21.35 5.38 22.46
N GLU A 363 21.78 4.81 21.35
CA GLU A 363 23.11 4.24 21.17
C GLU A 363 23.66 4.69 19.82
N ALA A 364 24.80 5.36 19.82
CA ALA A 364 25.54 5.73 18.62
C ALA A 364 26.82 4.88 18.55
N MET A 365 27.14 4.35 17.38
CA MET A 365 28.29 3.48 17.13
C MET A 365 29.06 3.97 15.92
N ASP A 366 30.35 3.69 15.95
CA ASP A 366 31.35 4.01 14.93
C ASP A 366 31.41 5.52 14.64
N SER A 367 32.48 6.12 15.08
CA SER A 367 32.67 7.59 15.06
C SER A 367 31.56 8.35 15.81
N ALA A 368 31.16 7.79 16.96
CA ALA A 368 30.05 8.31 17.73
C ALA A 368 30.32 9.72 18.28
N ARG A 369 29.33 10.56 18.24
CA ARG A 369 29.36 11.95 18.76
C ARG A 369 28.05 12.24 19.47
N SER A 370 28.12 13.06 20.51
CA SER A 370 26.94 13.53 21.22
C SER A 370 27.05 15.00 21.62
N PHE A 371 25.93 15.64 21.70
CA PHE A 371 25.77 16.97 22.30
C PHE A 371 24.54 16.97 23.18
N TYR A 372 24.70 17.40 24.42
CA TYR A 372 23.58 17.51 25.34
C TYR A 372 23.76 18.65 26.36
N ARG A 373 22.63 19.15 26.81
CA ARG A 373 22.53 20.22 27.81
C ARG A 373 22.16 19.59 29.16
N ALA A 374 23.03 19.73 30.16
CA ALA A 374 22.72 19.28 31.50
C ALA A 374 22.20 20.45 32.34
N VAL A 375 20.98 20.33 32.81
CA VAL A 375 20.37 21.27 33.75
C VAL A 375 20.61 20.75 35.16
N ASP A 376 21.26 21.55 36.00
CA ASP A 376 21.46 21.22 37.39
C ASP A 376 20.08 21.19 38.11
N LYS A 377 19.65 19.99 38.53
CA LYS A 377 18.41 19.77 39.29
C LYS A 377 18.56 20.21 40.76
N GLY A 378 19.26 21.33 41.03
CA GLY A 378 19.35 21.91 42.35
C GLY A 378 17.98 22.25 42.91
N LYS A 379 17.81 22.10 44.24
CA LYS A 379 16.53 22.27 44.99
C LYS A 379 15.73 23.47 44.48
N ALA A 380 14.47 23.19 44.13
CA ALA A 380 13.48 24.13 43.63
C ALA A 380 13.13 25.25 44.61
N ALA A 381 13.98 26.24 44.77
CA ALA A 381 13.70 27.45 45.56
C ALA A 381 14.38 28.73 45.08
N ASP A 382 15.16 28.68 43.98
CA ASP A 382 15.82 29.89 43.48
C ASP A 382 15.30 30.20 42.05
N SER A 383 14.63 31.33 41.91
CA SER A 383 13.96 31.80 40.70
C SER A 383 14.91 32.26 39.57
N THR A 384 16.19 32.05 39.73
CA THR A 384 17.20 32.29 38.70
C THR A 384 17.60 30.94 38.09
N ARG A 385 16.92 30.49 36.98
CA ARG A 385 17.34 29.37 36.16
C ARG A 385 18.80 29.61 35.72
N LYS A 386 19.75 28.91 36.33
CA LYS A 386 21.11 28.85 35.77
C LYS A 386 21.08 28.26 34.36
N PRO A 387 21.79 28.86 33.41
CA PRO A 387 21.89 28.31 32.09
C PRO A 387 22.46 26.87 32.17
N PRO A 388 22.08 25.94 31.28
CA PRO A 388 22.57 24.56 31.27
C PRO A 388 24.07 24.50 30.97
N SER A 389 24.78 23.51 31.51
CA SER A 389 26.11 23.16 31.02
C SER A 389 26.00 22.46 29.68
N LEU A 390 26.91 22.73 28.74
CA LEU A 390 26.98 22.18 27.41
C LEU A 390 28.04 21.08 27.36
N ASN A 391 27.68 19.90 26.92
CA ASN A 391 28.55 18.74 26.86
C ASN A 391 28.61 18.22 25.41
N TYR A 392 29.82 18.19 24.86
CA TYR A 392 30.11 17.56 23.57
C TYR A 392 31.11 16.41 23.81
N ALA A 393 30.80 15.22 23.27
CA ALA A 393 31.67 14.06 23.40
C ALA A 393 31.83 13.33 22.06
N ARG A 394 33.00 12.71 21.90
CA ARG A 394 33.35 11.74 20.85
C ARG A 394 33.80 10.44 21.50
N ALA A 395 33.45 9.32 20.86
CA ALA A 395 33.87 7.99 21.30
C ALA A 395 33.69 7.00 20.15
N ASP A 396 34.14 5.78 20.29
CA ASP A 396 33.83 4.71 19.36
C ASP A 396 32.33 4.34 19.48
N ARG A 397 31.82 4.38 20.74
CA ARG A 397 30.42 4.11 21.05
C ARG A 397 29.94 5.00 22.19
N ILE A 398 28.71 5.53 22.05
CA ILE A 398 28.03 6.35 23.05
C ILE A 398 26.68 5.72 23.36
N VAL A 399 26.39 5.52 24.65
CA VAL A 399 25.11 5.00 25.13
C VAL A 399 24.49 6.01 26.07
N VAL A 400 23.31 6.55 25.68
CA VAL A 400 22.51 7.46 26.50
C VAL A 400 21.31 6.70 27.05
N ARG A 401 21.18 6.62 28.36
CA ARG A 401 20.02 6.03 29.03
C ARG A 401 19.07 7.11 29.50
N MET A 402 17.78 6.87 29.27
CA MET A 402 16.71 7.79 29.62
C MET A 402 15.94 7.24 30.81
N ALA A 403 15.54 8.12 31.72
CA ALA A 403 14.65 7.74 32.80
C ALA A 403 13.27 7.37 32.27
N THR A 404 12.81 6.18 32.55
CA THR A 404 11.51 5.67 32.13
C THR A 404 10.38 6.11 33.05
N SER A 405 10.70 6.60 34.27
CA SER A 405 9.80 7.18 35.27
C SER A 405 9.93 8.69 35.34
N GLY A 406 8.89 9.39 35.74
CA GLY A 406 8.87 10.84 35.86
C GLY A 406 8.90 11.57 34.51
N ASP A 407 9.57 12.71 34.43
CA ASP A 407 9.63 13.60 33.26
C ASP A 407 10.51 13.07 32.09
N GLY A 408 11.07 11.84 32.19
CA GLY A 408 11.77 11.20 31.09
C GLY A 408 13.11 11.83 30.70
N GLY A 409 13.78 12.50 31.62
CA GLY A 409 15.09 13.12 31.36
C GLY A 409 16.24 12.10 31.19
N MET A 410 17.38 12.59 30.74
CA MET A 410 18.61 11.78 30.62
C MET A 410 19.09 11.34 32.02
N GLU A 411 19.32 10.02 32.17
CA GLU A 411 19.78 9.42 33.42
C GLU A 411 21.27 9.24 33.43
N ARG A 412 21.82 8.72 32.31
CA ARG A 412 23.26 8.37 32.25
C ARG A 412 23.76 8.38 30.80
N VAL A 413 25.02 8.78 30.65
CA VAL A 413 25.79 8.69 29.39
C VAL A 413 27.03 7.87 29.63
N ASP A 414 27.19 6.78 28.89
CA ASP A 414 28.36 5.91 28.92
C ASP A 414 29.12 6.08 27.59
N LEU A 415 30.42 6.30 27.68
CA LEU A 415 31.35 6.50 26.56
C LEU A 415 32.33 5.34 26.52
N PHE A 416 32.58 4.75 25.35
CA PHE A 416 33.44 3.59 25.16
C PHE A 416 34.42 3.81 24.00
N GLY A 417 35.67 3.33 24.18
CA GLY A 417 36.71 3.42 23.17
C GLY A 417 37.47 4.75 23.27
N HIS A 418 37.92 5.30 22.16
CA HIS A 418 38.67 6.54 22.10
C HIS A 418 37.83 7.75 22.50
N VAL A 419 37.81 8.08 23.78
CA VAL A 419 36.95 9.12 24.33
C VAL A 419 37.67 10.48 24.32
N ASP A 420 37.01 11.49 23.76
CA ASP A 420 37.39 12.90 23.78
C ASP A 420 36.15 13.76 23.99
N GLY A 421 36.27 14.92 24.63
CA GLY A 421 35.10 15.77 24.86
C GLY A 421 35.41 17.13 25.49
N ILE A 422 34.40 18.00 25.43
CA ILE A 422 34.45 19.34 25.99
C ILE A 422 33.17 19.54 26.82
N GLN A 423 33.36 20.01 28.05
CA GLN A 423 32.27 20.48 28.90
C GLN A 423 32.43 21.98 29.13
N LEU A 424 31.39 22.74 28.88
CA LEU A 424 31.30 24.17 29.12
C LEU A 424 30.30 24.41 30.26
N GLU A 425 30.86 24.88 31.39
CA GLU A 425 30.04 25.29 32.52
C GLU A 425 29.51 26.73 32.30
N PRO A 426 28.26 27.03 32.72
CA PRO A 426 27.78 28.39 32.67
C PRO A 426 28.65 29.30 33.55
N GLY A 427 29.14 30.38 32.97
CA GLY A 427 29.96 31.35 33.71
C GLY A 427 29.19 31.88 34.92
N LYS A 428 29.88 32.01 36.05
CA LYS A 428 29.34 32.76 37.19
C LYS A 428 28.99 34.16 36.69
N ALA A 429 27.77 34.58 36.93
CA ALA A 429 27.34 35.97 36.60
C ALA A 429 28.36 36.93 37.24
N THR A 430 29.14 37.60 36.43
CA THR A 430 30.02 38.68 36.92
C THR A 430 29.07 39.75 37.46
N PRO A 431 29.29 40.25 38.70
CA PRO A 431 28.49 41.37 39.23
C PRO A 431 28.52 42.50 38.21
N ALA A 432 27.35 43.11 37.94
CA ALA A 432 27.25 44.23 37.01
C ALA A 432 28.34 45.26 37.32
N PRO A 433 29.09 45.74 36.33
CA PRO A 433 30.04 46.82 36.54
C PRO A 433 29.28 48.04 37.11
N GLY A 434 29.86 48.64 38.18
CA GLY A 434 29.38 49.92 38.71
C GLY A 434 29.37 50.99 37.60
N PRO A 435 28.71 52.14 37.82
CA PRO A 435 28.42 53.12 36.79
C PRO A 435 29.67 53.58 36.01
N PRO A 436 29.51 54.03 34.77
CA PRO A 436 30.57 53.99 33.75
C PRO A 436 31.68 55.00 33.96
N GLY A 437 32.89 54.50 34.02
CA GLY A 437 34.08 55.28 33.89
C GLY A 437 35.14 54.44 33.16
N ALA A 438 35.43 54.82 31.93
CA ALA A 438 36.50 54.36 31.04
C ALA A 438 36.21 53.15 30.14
N ALA A 439 36.19 53.45 28.87
CA ALA A 439 36.11 52.57 27.73
C ALA A 439 37.22 51.49 27.70
N VAL A 440 36.84 50.24 27.53
CA VAL A 440 37.73 49.13 27.10
C VAL A 440 37.29 48.67 25.75
N PRO A 441 38.21 48.48 24.78
CA PRO A 441 37.81 48.19 23.39
C PRO A 441 37.21 46.79 23.24
N ASN A 442 36.11 46.73 22.53
CA ASN A 442 35.41 45.51 22.09
C ASN A 442 36.37 44.54 21.38
N ALA A 443 36.58 43.39 21.95
CA ALA A 443 37.06 42.22 21.19
C ALA A 443 35.87 41.58 20.48
N THR A 444 35.76 41.86 19.18
CA THR A 444 34.81 41.23 18.28
C THR A 444 35.23 39.76 18.10
N LEU A 445 34.50 38.85 18.67
CA LEU A 445 34.60 37.42 18.30
C LEU A 445 34.03 37.30 16.88
N GLY A 446 34.94 36.91 15.95
CA GLY A 446 34.58 36.72 14.54
C GLY A 446 33.56 35.62 14.37
N GLU A 447 32.50 35.93 13.62
CA GLU A 447 31.55 34.95 13.11
C GLU A 447 32.26 33.85 12.32
N PRO A 448 31.86 32.59 12.42
CA PRO A 448 32.37 31.55 11.52
C PRO A 448 31.87 31.84 10.08
N VAL A 449 32.82 32.06 9.19
CA VAL A 449 32.62 32.23 7.74
C VAL A 449 31.93 30.98 7.20
N ALA A 450 30.71 31.18 6.64
CA ALA A 450 30.02 30.18 5.83
C ALA A 450 30.85 29.90 4.55
N PRO A 451 30.93 28.68 4.07
CA PRO A 451 31.61 28.39 2.82
C PRO A 451 30.86 29.07 1.66
N SER A 452 31.60 29.89 0.93
CA SER A 452 31.17 30.62 -0.27
C SER A 452 30.69 29.65 -1.35
N THR A 453 29.45 29.83 -1.79
CA THR A 453 28.91 29.26 -3.03
C THR A 453 29.69 29.81 -4.23
N PRO A 454 30.15 28.98 -5.17
CA PRO A 454 30.72 29.49 -6.41
C PRO A 454 29.66 30.10 -7.28
N ALA A 455 29.94 31.29 -7.83
CA ALA A 455 29.11 32.02 -8.76
C ALA A 455 28.88 31.22 -10.08
N PRO A 456 27.75 31.39 -10.75
CA PRO A 456 27.47 30.73 -12.01
C PRO A 456 28.38 31.33 -13.10
N GLY A 457 29.24 30.49 -13.69
CA GLY A 457 30.00 30.79 -14.88
C GLY A 457 29.13 30.73 -16.13
N ASP A 458 29.41 31.68 -17.01
CA ASP A 458 28.74 31.97 -18.27
C ASP A 458 28.58 30.77 -19.23
N SER A 459 27.47 30.85 -19.90
CA SER A 459 27.07 30.37 -21.24
C SER A 459 28.09 29.59 -22.08
N ALA A 460 27.76 28.34 -22.36
CA ALA A 460 28.21 27.66 -23.59
C ALA A 460 27.00 27.14 -24.36
N VAL A 461 26.89 27.65 -25.56
CA VAL A 461 25.95 27.42 -26.66
C VAL A 461 25.81 25.94 -26.99
N ALA A 462 24.57 25.45 -27.05
CA ALA A 462 24.24 24.13 -27.61
C ALA A 462 24.26 24.13 -29.14
N PRO A 463 24.78 23.11 -29.82
CA PRO A 463 24.58 22.94 -31.25
C PRO A 463 23.23 22.29 -31.58
N LYS A 464 22.53 22.85 -32.58
CA LYS A 464 21.35 22.34 -33.25
C LYS A 464 21.60 20.99 -33.92
N PRO A 465 20.63 20.08 -33.96
CA PRO A 465 20.64 18.96 -34.90
C PRO A 465 20.10 19.39 -36.28
N SER A 466 20.76 18.94 -37.35
CA SER A 466 20.28 18.92 -38.73
C SER A 466 20.46 17.52 -39.31
N PRO A 467 19.80 17.24 -40.43
CA PRO A 467 18.35 17.07 -40.69
C PRO A 467 17.87 15.62 -40.60
#